data_739c9ad2ea9831ea9517aaadcff51eff
#
_entry.id   739c9ad2ea9831ea9517aaadcff51eff
#
_cell.length_a   1.000
_cell.length_b   1.000
_cell.length_c   1.000
_cell.angle_alpha   90.00
_cell.angle_beta   90.00
_cell.angle_gamma   90.00
#
_symmetry.space_group_name_H-M   'P 1'
#
loop_
_entity.id
_entity.type
_entity.pdbx_description
1 polymer ?
#
loop_
_entity_poly.entity_id
_entity_poly.type
_entity_poly.pdbx_seq_one_letter_code
_entity_poly.pdbx_strand_id
1 'polypeptide(L)'
;HGQFGDVVIAVAAQARGGGIAFAEQIHGGAIPRQYIPAVEQGVRDACLKGPLGFPVVDVAVTLTDGSYHSVDSSELAFRTAGRMAMHEALAAAQPHLLEPVHKVVVVTPATATSKVSSALAARRGQLLGMAPRDGWTGWDRVEALVPEAELQGLEGELRSLSQGLATYEASFD
;
A
#
# COMPACT_ATOMS: atom_id res chain seq x y z
N HIS A 1 -31.81 -12.63 -23.56
CA HIS A 1 -31.73 -12.82 -22.11
C HIS A 1 -31.08 -11.57 -21.49
N GLY A 2 -31.70 -11.10 -20.40
CA GLY A 2 -31.10 -10.03 -19.58
C GLY A 2 -29.86 -10.52 -18.83
N GLN A 3 -29.20 -9.62 -18.13
CA GLN A 3 -28.16 -9.94 -17.14
C GLN A 3 -28.58 -9.34 -15.80
N PHE A 4 -28.66 -10.17 -14.79
CA PHE A 4 -29.02 -9.77 -13.44
C PHE A 4 -28.02 -10.34 -12.44
N GLY A 5 -27.47 -9.48 -11.62
CA GLY A 5 -26.67 -9.81 -10.45
C GLY A 5 -26.70 -8.65 -9.49
N ASP A 6 -27.02 -8.91 -8.25
CA ASP A 6 -27.08 -7.93 -7.18
C ASP A 6 -26.25 -8.42 -6.00
N VAL A 7 -25.36 -7.59 -5.51
CA VAL A 7 -24.43 -7.93 -4.43
C VAL A 7 -24.27 -6.76 -3.46
N VAL A 8 -24.17 -7.10 -2.19
CA VAL A 8 -23.81 -6.17 -1.12
C VAL A 8 -22.51 -6.65 -0.49
N ILE A 9 -21.51 -5.76 -0.47
CA ILE A 9 -20.21 -6.06 0.11
C ILE A 9 -19.85 -5.06 1.20
N ALA A 10 -19.12 -5.53 2.20
CA ALA A 10 -18.43 -4.71 3.18
C ALA A 10 -16.93 -4.76 2.90
N VAL A 11 -16.27 -3.60 2.89
CA VAL A 11 -14.83 -3.49 2.64
C VAL A 11 -14.16 -2.85 3.86
N ALA A 12 -13.09 -3.47 4.34
CA ALA A 12 -12.31 -3.00 5.46
C ALA A 12 -10.81 -3.05 5.14
N ALA A 13 -10.03 -2.17 5.75
CA ALA A 13 -8.58 -2.23 5.67
C ALA A 13 -8.05 -3.45 6.44
N GLN A 14 -6.98 -4.05 5.93
CA GLN A 14 -6.20 -5.09 6.61
C GLN A 14 -4.86 -4.54 7.11
N ALA A 15 -4.19 -5.35 7.94
CA ALA A 15 -2.79 -5.10 8.28
C ALA A 15 -1.90 -5.14 7.03
N ARG A 16 -0.79 -4.43 7.10
CA ARG A 16 0.21 -4.38 6.03
C ARG A 16 0.66 -5.79 5.62
N GLY A 17 0.67 -6.06 4.31
CA GLY A 17 1.01 -7.37 3.76
C GLY A 17 -0.14 -8.38 3.75
N GLY A 18 -1.36 -7.99 4.15
CA GLY A 18 -2.55 -8.86 4.15
C GLY A 18 -3.12 -9.17 2.77
N GLY A 19 -2.68 -8.44 1.74
CA GLY A 19 -3.16 -8.64 0.37
C GLY A 19 -4.65 -8.37 0.21
N ILE A 20 -5.35 -9.24 -0.52
CA ILE A 20 -6.80 -9.18 -0.72
C ILE A 20 -7.43 -10.43 -0.11
N ALA A 21 -8.19 -10.27 0.96
CA ALA A 21 -8.99 -11.33 1.56
C ALA A 21 -10.45 -11.22 1.10
N PHE A 22 -11.07 -12.36 0.85
CA PHE A 22 -12.49 -12.45 0.53
C PHE A 22 -13.17 -13.47 1.44
N ALA A 23 -14.31 -13.07 2.00
CA ALA A 23 -15.17 -13.94 2.78
C ALA A 23 -16.65 -13.75 2.35
N GLU A 24 -17.49 -14.73 2.67
CA GLU A 24 -18.92 -14.63 2.44
C GLU A 24 -19.71 -14.90 3.74
N GLN A 25 -20.81 -14.21 3.89
CA GLN A 25 -21.76 -14.34 5.00
C GLN A 25 -23.20 -14.37 4.46
N ILE A 26 -23.41 -15.07 3.35
CA ILE A 26 -24.73 -15.17 2.72
C ILE A 26 -25.66 -16.05 3.54
N HIS A 27 -26.82 -15.51 3.85
CA HIS A 27 -27.88 -16.20 4.56
C HIS A 27 -29.08 -16.50 3.64
N GLY A 28 -29.78 -17.59 3.91
CA GLY A 28 -31.03 -17.92 3.22
C GLY A 28 -30.90 -18.19 1.73
N GLY A 29 -29.70 -18.36 1.17
CA GLY A 29 -29.51 -18.61 -0.26
C GLY A 29 -29.79 -17.39 -1.14
N ALA A 30 -29.66 -16.17 -0.60
CA ALA A 30 -29.85 -14.92 -1.34
C ALA A 30 -29.04 -14.87 -2.63
N ILE A 31 -27.81 -15.40 -2.59
CA ILE A 31 -26.99 -15.67 -3.77
C ILE A 31 -26.71 -17.17 -3.82
N PRO A 32 -27.02 -17.89 -4.92
CA PRO A 32 -26.63 -19.28 -5.10
C PRO A 32 -25.13 -19.48 -4.97
N ARG A 33 -24.70 -20.50 -4.24
CA ARG A 33 -23.29 -20.77 -3.93
C ARG A 33 -22.39 -20.84 -5.16
N GLN A 34 -22.93 -21.33 -6.28
CA GLN A 34 -22.21 -21.42 -7.55
C GLN A 34 -21.74 -20.05 -8.10
N TYR A 35 -22.39 -18.94 -7.72
CA TYR A 35 -22.05 -17.60 -8.19
C TYR A 35 -21.08 -16.85 -7.27
N ILE A 36 -20.87 -17.31 -6.04
CA ILE A 36 -19.97 -16.66 -5.08
C ILE A 36 -18.53 -16.55 -5.61
N PRO A 37 -17.93 -17.58 -6.24
CA PRO A 37 -16.61 -17.47 -6.84
C PRO A 37 -16.53 -16.40 -7.95
N ALA A 38 -17.62 -16.20 -8.70
CA ALA A 38 -17.67 -15.15 -9.73
C ALA A 38 -17.67 -13.74 -9.12
N VAL A 39 -18.38 -13.54 -7.99
CA VAL A 39 -18.33 -12.29 -7.23
C VAL A 39 -16.91 -12.01 -6.74
N GLU A 40 -16.25 -13.00 -6.13
CA GLU A 40 -14.85 -12.88 -5.69
C GLU A 40 -13.93 -12.50 -6.83
N GLN A 41 -14.07 -13.15 -7.99
CA GLN A 41 -13.26 -12.81 -9.16
C GLN A 41 -13.50 -11.38 -9.62
N GLY A 42 -14.75 -10.90 -9.62
CA GLY A 42 -15.08 -9.50 -9.93
C GLY A 42 -14.45 -8.50 -8.97
N VAL A 43 -14.46 -8.80 -7.68
CA VAL A 43 -13.79 -8.01 -6.64
C VAL A 43 -12.29 -7.93 -6.91
N ARG A 44 -11.64 -9.06 -7.20
CA ARG A 44 -10.21 -9.12 -7.50
C ARG A 44 -9.86 -8.38 -8.79
N ASP A 45 -10.70 -8.47 -9.82
CA ASP A 45 -10.53 -7.71 -11.06
C ASP A 45 -10.54 -6.19 -10.82
N ALA A 46 -11.43 -5.71 -9.95
CA ALA A 46 -11.49 -4.29 -9.56
C ALA A 46 -10.23 -3.84 -8.83
N CYS A 47 -9.62 -4.72 -8.02
CA CYS A 47 -8.40 -4.43 -7.29
C CYS A 47 -7.15 -4.36 -8.15
N LEU A 48 -7.16 -4.87 -9.38
CA LEU A 48 -6.01 -4.76 -10.30
C LEU A 48 -5.67 -3.31 -10.63
N LYS A 49 -6.69 -2.45 -10.67
CA LYS A 49 -6.53 -1.03 -10.89
C LYS A 49 -7.57 -0.25 -10.12
N GLY A 50 -7.19 0.23 -8.95
CA GLY A 50 -8.04 1.05 -8.07
C GLY A 50 -8.25 2.49 -8.56
N PRO A 51 -8.96 3.32 -7.78
CA PRO A 51 -9.32 4.69 -8.14
C PRO A 51 -8.11 5.60 -8.42
N LEU A 52 -6.97 5.33 -7.78
CA LEU A 52 -5.74 6.10 -7.98
C LEU A 52 -4.87 5.56 -9.14
N GLY A 53 -5.35 4.56 -9.88
CA GLY A 53 -4.65 3.99 -11.03
C GLY A 53 -3.61 2.90 -10.71
N PHE A 54 -3.44 2.55 -9.43
CA PHE A 54 -2.54 1.52 -8.93
C PHE A 54 -3.29 0.30 -8.41
N PRO A 55 -2.66 -0.88 -8.31
CA PRO A 55 -3.25 -2.04 -7.67
C PRO A 55 -3.65 -1.75 -6.22
N VAL A 56 -4.81 -2.26 -5.81
CA VAL A 56 -5.29 -2.19 -4.43
C VAL A 56 -4.72 -3.35 -3.64
N VAL A 57 -4.25 -3.10 -2.43
CA VAL A 57 -3.72 -4.10 -1.50
C VAL A 57 -4.25 -3.86 -0.09
N ASP A 58 -4.11 -4.87 0.77
CA ASP A 58 -4.41 -4.80 2.20
C ASP A 58 -5.88 -4.46 2.49
N VAL A 59 -6.79 -5.13 1.78
CA VAL A 59 -8.23 -5.02 1.96
C VAL A 59 -8.87 -6.38 2.25
N ALA A 60 -9.85 -6.39 3.15
CA ALA A 60 -10.74 -7.51 3.40
C ALA A 60 -12.13 -7.16 2.85
N VAL A 61 -12.68 -8.05 2.05
CA VAL A 61 -14.00 -7.91 1.44
C VAL A 61 -14.89 -9.03 1.94
N THR A 62 -16.06 -8.67 2.45
CA THR A 62 -17.08 -9.63 2.88
C THR A 62 -18.32 -9.45 2.04
N LEU A 63 -18.75 -10.51 1.33
CA LEU A 63 -20.04 -10.56 0.65
C LEU A 63 -21.11 -10.83 1.69
N THR A 64 -22.00 -9.86 1.93
CA THR A 64 -22.96 -9.91 3.04
C THR A 64 -24.38 -10.22 2.60
N ASP A 65 -24.77 -9.81 1.39
CA ASP A 65 -26.12 -10.00 0.86
C ASP A 65 -26.14 -9.84 -0.65
N GLY A 66 -27.29 -10.04 -1.25
CA GLY A 66 -27.56 -9.85 -2.67
C GLY A 66 -28.86 -10.51 -3.09
N SER A 67 -29.08 -10.55 -4.39
CA SER A 67 -30.22 -11.25 -4.95
C SER A 67 -29.91 -11.84 -6.32
N TYR A 68 -30.68 -12.83 -6.73
CA TYR A 68 -30.54 -13.46 -8.04
C TYR A 68 -31.88 -13.56 -8.74
N HIS A 69 -31.84 -13.69 -10.06
CA HIS A 69 -32.99 -13.95 -10.91
C HIS A 69 -32.83 -15.32 -11.61
N SER A 70 -33.83 -16.15 -11.53
CA SER A 70 -33.77 -17.57 -11.99
C SER A 70 -33.41 -17.73 -13.48
N VAL A 71 -33.64 -16.71 -14.32
CA VAL A 71 -33.42 -16.75 -15.77
C VAL A 71 -32.25 -15.90 -16.22
N ASP A 72 -32.08 -14.71 -15.60
CA ASP A 72 -31.14 -13.69 -16.07
C ASP A 72 -29.84 -13.63 -15.28
N SER A 73 -29.71 -14.41 -14.20
CA SER A 73 -28.46 -14.51 -13.44
C SER A 73 -27.49 -15.49 -14.10
N SER A 74 -26.22 -15.10 -14.06
CA SER A 74 -25.10 -15.87 -14.60
C SER A 74 -23.81 -15.55 -13.85
N GLU A 75 -22.79 -16.38 -14.01
CA GLU A 75 -21.44 -16.09 -13.47
C GLU A 75 -20.93 -14.74 -13.96
N LEU A 76 -21.13 -14.42 -15.26
CA LEU A 76 -20.72 -13.15 -15.83
C LEU A 76 -21.44 -11.96 -15.18
N ALA A 77 -22.76 -12.09 -14.91
CA ALA A 77 -23.54 -11.05 -14.25
C ALA A 77 -23.02 -10.80 -12.82
N PHE A 78 -22.77 -11.86 -12.05
CA PHE A 78 -22.25 -11.73 -10.70
C PHE A 78 -20.78 -11.26 -10.64
N ARG A 79 -19.93 -11.66 -11.58
CA ARG A 79 -18.58 -11.12 -11.72
C ARG A 79 -18.63 -9.62 -12.00
N THR A 80 -19.51 -9.19 -12.89
CA THR A 80 -19.71 -7.77 -13.21
C THR A 80 -20.22 -7.00 -11.99
N ALA A 81 -21.24 -7.54 -11.28
CA ALA A 81 -21.79 -6.93 -10.08
C ALA A 81 -20.72 -6.78 -8.97
N GLY A 82 -19.93 -7.84 -8.72
CA GLY A 82 -18.83 -7.79 -7.75
C GLY A 82 -17.79 -6.74 -8.09
N ARG A 83 -17.42 -6.64 -9.37
CA ARG A 83 -16.48 -5.60 -9.85
C ARG A 83 -17.04 -4.21 -9.65
N MET A 84 -18.30 -3.97 -9.98
CA MET A 84 -18.96 -2.66 -9.84
C MET A 84 -19.05 -2.27 -8.37
N ALA A 85 -19.53 -3.16 -7.51
CA ALA A 85 -19.64 -2.94 -6.07
C ALA A 85 -18.27 -2.58 -5.45
N MET A 86 -17.20 -3.30 -5.85
CA MET A 86 -15.86 -3.00 -5.36
C MET A 86 -15.34 -1.65 -5.83
N HIS A 87 -15.58 -1.24 -7.08
CA HIS A 87 -15.22 0.08 -7.55
C HIS A 87 -15.92 1.20 -6.77
N GLU A 88 -17.22 1.05 -6.50
CA GLU A 88 -17.97 2.00 -5.70
C GLU A 88 -17.46 2.08 -4.26
N ALA A 89 -17.23 0.93 -3.64
CA ALA A 89 -16.68 0.87 -2.29
C ALA A 89 -15.30 1.53 -2.17
N LEU A 90 -14.41 1.26 -3.12
CA LEU A 90 -13.07 1.86 -3.14
C LEU A 90 -13.12 3.37 -3.37
N ALA A 91 -14.01 3.87 -4.24
CA ALA A 91 -14.19 5.30 -4.46
C ALA A 91 -14.66 6.02 -3.18
N ALA A 92 -15.53 5.38 -2.40
CA ALA A 92 -16.04 5.93 -1.14
C ALA A 92 -15.04 5.81 0.03
N ALA A 93 -14.14 4.84 -0.03
CA ALA A 93 -13.21 4.51 1.06
C ALA A 93 -12.02 5.46 1.20
N GLN A 94 -11.85 6.42 0.31
CA GLN A 94 -10.73 7.38 0.29
C GLN A 94 -9.35 6.66 0.35
N PRO A 95 -8.99 5.86 -0.65
CA PRO A 95 -7.76 5.10 -0.64
C PRO A 95 -6.52 6.01 -0.61
N HIS A 96 -5.48 5.54 0.07
CA HIS A 96 -4.19 6.21 0.13
C HIS A 96 -3.18 5.52 -0.78
N LEU A 97 -2.34 6.33 -1.45
CA LEU A 97 -1.23 5.79 -2.22
C LEU A 97 -0.13 5.34 -1.24
N LEU A 98 0.30 4.09 -1.40
CA LEU A 98 1.47 3.57 -0.71
C LEU A 98 2.72 3.88 -1.54
N GLU A 99 3.74 4.39 -0.89
CA GLU A 99 5.05 4.63 -1.50
C GLU A 99 6.10 3.72 -0.88
N PRO A 100 7.10 3.26 -1.65
CA PRO A 100 8.21 2.49 -1.09
C PRO A 100 9.04 3.37 -0.17
N VAL A 101 9.42 2.81 0.98
CA VAL A 101 10.26 3.47 1.97
C VAL A 101 11.56 2.69 2.12
N HIS A 102 12.67 3.39 2.22
CA HIS A 102 13.99 2.81 2.39
C HIS A 102 14.56 3.16 3.76
N LYS A 103 15.18 2.19 4.40
CA LYS A 103 16.08 2.44 5.52
C LYS A 103 17.39 2.98 4.97
N VAL A 104 17.70 4.22 5.35
CA VAL A 104 18.93 4.93 4.98
C VAL A 104 19.84 4.99 6.18
N VAL A 105 21.09 4.59 6.02
CA VAL A 105 22.15 4.69 7.02
C VAL A 105 23.23 5.61 6.47
N VAL A 106 23.44 6.74 7.12
CA VAL A 106 24.48 7.70 6.74
C VAL A 106 25.62 7.66 7.76
N VAL A 107 26.84 7.54 7.27
CA VAL A 107 28.05 7.70 8.07
C VAL A 107 28.70 9.04 7.72
N THR A 108 28.89 9.89 8.72
CA THR A 108 29.31 11.28 8.52
C THR A 108 30.23 11.72 9.64
N PRO A 109 31.16 12.72 9.38
CA PRO A 109 31.84 13.37 10.47
C PRO A 109 30.87 14.00 11.47
N ALA A 110 31.16 13.93 12.76
CA ALA A 110 30.30 14.44 13.83
C ALA A 110 29.95 15.93 13.66
N THR A 111 30.86 16.71 13.05
CA THR A 111 30.63 18.12 12.72
C THR A 111 29.55 18.37 11.69
N ALA A 112 29.19 17.37 10.88
CA ALA A 112 28.16 17.46 9.86
C ALA A 112 26.83 16.75 10.26
N THR A 113 26.78 16.01 11.37
CA THR A 113 25.65 15.20 11.80
C THR A 113 24.33 15.97 11.87
N SER A 114 24.34 17.17 12.45
CA SER A 114 23.14 18.02 12.54
C SER A 114 22.62 18.43 11.16
N LYS A 115 23.51 18.78 10.23
CA LYS A 115 23.14 19.16 8.85
C LYS A 115 22.57 17.96 8.09
N VAL A 116 23.20 16.78 8.24
CA VAL A 116 22.72 15.51 7.64
C VAL A 116 21.33 15.15 8.16
N SER A 117 21.13 15.23 9.47
CA SER A 117 19.82 14.94 10.09
C SER A 117 18.73 15.91 9.58
N SER A 118 19.06 17.20 9.46
CA SER A 118 18.13 18.19 8.91
C SER A 118 17.81 17.93 7.43
N ALA A 119 18.80 17.54 6.64
CA ALA A 119 18.61 17.19 5.22
C ALA A 119 17.70 15.97 5.05
N LEU A 120 17.88 14.92 5.87
CA LEU A 120 17.02 13.73 5.87
C LEU A 120 15.58 14.09 6.29
N ALA A 121 15.41 14.92 7.32
CA ALA A 121 14.09 15.38 7.76
C ALA A 121 13.39 16.23 6.67
N ALA A 122 14.11 17.11 5.97
CA ALA A 122 13.57 17.90 4.87
C ALA A 122 13.07 17.03 3.68
N ARG A 123 13.61 15.83 3.55
CA ARG A 123 13.22 14.81 2.56
C ARG A 123 12.14 13.84 3.08
N ARG A 124 11.27 14.30 3.95
CA ARG A 124 10.22 13.49 4.59
C ARG A 124 10.78 12.26 5.34
N GLY A 125 12.08 12.31 5.68
CA GLY A 125 12.75 11.24 6.40
C GLY A 125 12.33 11.21 7.87
N GLN A 126 12.01 10.02 8.34
CA GLN A 126 11.79 9.74 9.76
C GLN A 126 13.10 9.29 10.38
N LEU A 127 13.73 10.12 11.22
CA LEU A 127 14.94 9.75 11.93
C LEU A 127 14.65 8.61 12.92
N LEU A 128 15.44 7.55 12.85
CA LEU A 128 15.36 6.39 13.73
C LEU A 128 16.36 6.49 14.90
N GLY A 129 17.53 7.09 14.63
CA GLY A 129 18.57 7.26 15.64
C GLY A 129 19.84 7.91 15.11
N MET A 130 20.65 8.34 16.05
CA MET A 130 22.00 8.84 15.83
C MET A 130 22.91 8.30 16.91
N ALA A 131 24.07 7.79 16.54
CA ALA A 131 25.06 7.28 17.48
C ALA A 131 26.47 7.48 16.93
N PRO A 132 27.50 7.59 17.80
CA PRO A 132 28.88 7.49 17.37
C PRO A 132 29.10 6.19 16.57
N ARG A 133 29.92 6.27 15.52
CA ARG A 133 30.28 5.07 14.76
C ARG A 133 31.36 4.30 15.52
N ASP A 134 31.09 3.03 15.80
CA ASP A 134 32.04 2.15 16.48
C ASP A 134 33.39 2.06 15.73
N GLY A 135 34.48 2.25 16.49
CA GLY A 135 35.86 2.21 15.98
C GLY A 135 36.30 3.45 15.19
N TRP A 136 35.45 4.50 15.05
CA TRP A 136 35.75 5.72 14.28
C TRP A 136 35.51 6.95 15.13
N THR A 137 36.53 7.40 15.85
CA THR A 137 36.45 8.63 16.67
C THR A 137 36.10 9.84 15.81
N GLY A 138 35.09 10.61 16.24
CA GLY A 138 34.64 11.82 15.54
C GLY A 138 33.73 11.55 14.35
N TRP A 139 33.18 10.35 14.24
CA TRP A 139 32.21 9.95 13.21
C TRP A 139 30.92 9.45 13.82
N ASP A 140 29.81 9.82 13.21
CA ASP A 140 28.48 9.41 13.61
C ASP A 140 27.82 8.56 12.53
N ARG A 141 26.89 7.72 12.99
CA ARG A 141 25.95 6.97 12.18
C ARG A 141 24.55 7.53 12.42
N VAL A 142 23.90 7.95 11.35
CA VAL A 142 22.51 8.46 11.35
C VAL A 142 21.65 7.49 10.59
N GLU A 143 20.55 7.06 11.18
CA GLU A 143 19.58 6.16 10.58
C GLU A 143 18.24 6.86 10.39
N ALA A 144 17.61 6.66 9.22
CA ALA A 144 16.31 7.23 8.91
C ALA A 144 15.53 6.31 7.95
N LEU A 145 14.20 6.42 7.99
CA LEU A 145 13.32 5.91 6.94
C LEU A 145 13.04 7.05 5.97
N VAL A 146 13.34 6.85 4.69
CA VAL A 146 13.21 7.87 3.64
C VAL A 146 12.42 7.30 2.48
N PRO A 147 11.36 8.00 1.99
CA PRO A 147 10.65 7.58 0.79
C PRO A 147 11.57 7.49 -0.42
N GLU A 148 11.38 6.48 -1.26
CA GLU A 148 12.22 6.24 -2.45
C GLU A 148 12.32 7.47 -3.35
N ALA A 149 11.22 8.19 -3.54
CA ALA A 149 11.19 9.41 -4.36
C ALA A 149 12.13 10.51 -3.85
N GLU A 150 12.46 10.50 -2.56
CA GLU A 150 13.32 11.49 -1.92
C GLU A 150 14.80 11.09 -1.92
N LEU A 151 15.14 9.89 -2.37
CA LEU A 151 16.53 9.44 -2.47
C LEU A 151 17.25 10.11 -3.65
N GLN A 152 16.52 10.59 -4.65
CA GLN A 152 17.11 11.27 -5.79
C GLN A 152 17.90 12.52 -5.34
N GLY A 153 19.17 12.59 -5.72
CA GLY A 153 20.05 13.71 -5.36
C GLY A 153 20.56 13.70 -3.92
N LEU A 154 20.15 12.75 -3.07
CA LEU A 154 20.61 12.67 -1.68
C LEU A 154 22.14 12.55 -1.57
N GLU A 155 22.76 11.73 -2.41
CA GLU A 155 24.23 11.56 -2.42
C GLU A 155 24.97 12.88 -2.63
N GLY A 156 24.55 13.66 -3.62
CA GLY A 156 25.15 14.98 -3.91
C GLY A 156 25.01 15.96 -2.75
N GLU A 157 23.82 15.97 -2.12
CA GLU A 157 23.58 16.82 -0.95
C GLU A 157 24.44 16.41 0.25
N LEU A 158 24.49 15.10 0.57
CA LEU A 158 25.33 14.59 1.66
C LEU A 158 26.82 14.91 1.45
N ARG A 159 27.31 14.78 0.23
CA ARG A 159 28.67 15.17 -0.13
C ARG A 159 28.91 16.66 0.09
N SER A 160 27.99 17.52 -0.32
CA SER A 160 28.10 18.96 -0.12
C SER A 160 28.13 19.32 1.37
N LEU A 161 27.26 18.71 2.18
CA LEU A 161 27.16 19.00 3.62
C LEU A 161 28.37 18.54 4.44
N SER A 162 29.03 17.47 3.97
CA SER A 162 30.14 16.81 4.66
C SER A 162 31.50 17.04 4.04
N GLN A 163 31.61 17.95 3.07
CA GLN A 163 32.85 18.18 2.30
C GLN A 163 33.37 16.91 1.59
N GLY A 164 32.45 16.10 1.08
CA GLY A 164 32.75 14.88 0.36
C GLY A 164 32.99 13.64 1.23
N LEU A 165 32.86 13.75 2.54
CA LEU A 165 33.23 12.68 3.46
C LEU A 165 32.10 11.73 3.83
N ALA A 166 30.83 12.18 3.80
CA ALA A 166 29.69 11.32 4.14
C ALA A 166 29.45 10.25 3.07
N THR A 167 29.11 9.07 3.54
CA THR A 167 28.64 7.95 2.73
C THR A 167 27.28 7.50 3.23
N TYR A 168 26.46 6.90 2.35
CA TYR A 168 25.21 6.32 2.78
C TYR A 168 24.92 5.00 2.08
N GLU A 169 24.11 4.19 2.73
CA GLU A 169 23.52 2.96 2.21
C GLU A 169 22.01 3.06 2.34
N ALA A 170 21.28 2.60 1.34
CA ALA A 170 19.82 2.51 1.36
C ALA A 170 19.39 1.08 1.07
N SER A 171 18.49 0.56 1.89
CA SER A 171 17.87 -0.75 1.70
C SER A 171 16.35 -0.62 1.81
N PHE A 172 15.61 -1.40 1.03
CA PHE A 172 14.16 -1.45 1.15
C PHE A 172 13.77 -1.96 2.55
N ASP A 173 12.84 -1.27 3.20
CA ASP A 173 12.36 -1.59 4.55
C ASP A 173 11.24 -2.64 4.53
#